data_8bb94a793a153097aff923fd17b15105
#
_entry.id   8bb94a793a153097aff923fd17b15105
#
_cell.length_a   1.000
_cell.length_b   1.000
_cell.length_c   1.000
_cell.angle_alpha   90.00
_cell.angle_beta   90.00
_cell.angle_gamma   90.00
#
_symmetry.space_group_name_H-M   'P 1'
#
loop_
_entity.id
_entity.type
_entity.pdbx_description
1 polymer ?
#
loop_
_entity_poly.entity_id
_entity_poly.type
_entity_poly.pdbx_seq_one_letter_code
_entity_poly.pdbx_strand_id
1 'polypeptide(L)'
;MQDTTLLDAVERYIRGEMPPEEKALFEHLRNTNPEVDQLVVEHALFLDKFTQYGVTSRFKNQLTAIHNQFVQEGGAAEQRPAIVVTLWKKYKKTVFVAASIAGITALVISGLVSLLSPKVKPSQLEYLSGVIAAQGYKLNKLDNKVNSAENPPPSFSRGGTGFLIDGKGYLITAAHIFKNATQVEVQNTLGEYHARIIQVDRQADLALLKIEDTTYHAFTSLPYGISKSGAELGEDVFTLGYPRPEIVYGKGYMSANTGFQGDTTNFQLTIAANPGNSGTPVLNNDGEVVGMVSSTQQNAQGMVFAVRSRNIFQVLDAMRADSSLQTTDSTLSHLKIPTNSFIKGMERKTQIKRLEDYIFIVKSN
;
A
#
# COMPACT_ATOMS: atom_id res chain seq x y z
N MET A 1 29.70 -12.50 5.90
CA MET A 1 30.62 -13.44 5.27
C MET A 1 30.06 -14.87 5.09
N GLN A 2 28.94 -15.21 5.74
CA GLN A 2 28.28 -16.52 5.61
C GLN A 2 27.33 -16.65 4.41
N ASP A 3 26.72 -15.55 3.94
CA ASP A 3 25.74 -15.60 2.85
C ASP A 3 26.33 -15.88 1.46
N THR A 4 27.54 -15.40 1.19
CA THR A 4 28.20 -15.62 -0.10
C THR A 4 28.63 -17.08 -0.31
N THR A 5 28.98 -17.78 0.74
CA THR A 5 29.36 -19.21 0.68
C THR A 5 28.15 -20.11 0.50
N LEU A 6 26.99 -19.74 1.06
CA LEU A 6 25.74 -20.49 0.89
C LEU A 6 25.19 -20.34 -0.54
N LEU A 7 25.23 -19.13 -1.09
CA LEU A 7 24.78 -18.89 -2.46
C LEU A 7 25.63 -19.62 -3.49
N ASP A 8 26.96 -19.68 -3.31
CA ASP A 8 27.86 -20.47 -4.14
C ASP A 8 27.53 -21.97 -4.09
N ALA A 9 27.23 -22.49 -2.91
CA ALA A 9 26.80 -23.88 -2.74
C ALA A 9 25.47 -24.15 -3.46
N VAL A 10 24.48 -23.24 -3.35
CA VAL A 10 23.20 -23.31 -4.06
C VAL A 10 23.42 -23.34 -5.58
N GLU A 11 24.29 -22.50 -6.11
CA GLU A 11 24.58 -22.42 -7.53
C GLU A 11 25.25 -23.69 -8.08
N ARG A 12 26.23 -24.22 -7.37
CA ARG A 12 26.89 -25.52 -7.71
C ARG A 12 25.91 -26.70 -7.62
N TYR A 13 25.00 -26.67 -6.64
CA TYR A 13 23.95 -27.68 -6.53
C TYR A 13 23.00 -27.66 -7.73
N ILE A 14 22.50 -26.49 -8.14
CA ILE A 14 21.58 -26.32 -9.27
C ILE A 14 22.28 -26.71 -10.59
N ARG A 15 23.55 -26.40 -10.75
CA ARG A 15 24.35 -26.77 -11.94
C ARG A 15 24.79 -28.22 -11.96
N GLY A 16 24.59 -28.97 -10.88
CA GLY A 16 25.03 -30.37 -10.79
C GLY A 16 26.56 -30.52 -10.61
N GLU A 17 27.22 -29.48 -10.14
CA GLU A 17 28.70 -29.44 -10.01
C GLU A 17 29.20 -29.88 -8.62
N MET A 18 28.28 -30.32 -7.73
CA MET A 18 28.63 -30.82 -6.41
C MET A 18 29.10 -32.26 -6.44
N PRO A 19 30.21 -32.60 -5.74
CA PRO A 19 30.60 -34.00 -5.49
C PRO A 19 29.51 -34.76 -4.72
N PRO A 20 29.40 -36.11 -4.88
CA PRO A 20 28.32 -36.88 -4.26
C PRO A 20 28.21 -36.75 -2.75
N GLU A 21 29.35 -36.68 -2.05
CA GLU A 21 29.37 -36.53 -0.59
C GLU A 21 28.86 -35.15 -0.14
N GLU A 22 29.28 -34.09 -0.82
CA GLU A 22 28.85 -32.72 -0.56
C GLU A 22 27.37 -32.54 -0.89
N LYS A 23 26.88 -33.15 -1.99
CA LYS A 23 25.50 -33.13 -2.40
C LYS A 23 24.59 -33.77 -1.35
N ALA A 24 24.97 -34.92 -0.79
CA ALA A 24 24.20 -35.59 0.26
C ALA A 24 24.06 -34.73 1.52
N LEU A 25 25.14 -34.05 1.93
CA LEU A 25 25.11 -33.10 3.04
C LEU A 25 24.23 -31.88 2.75
N PHE A 26 24.26 -31.35 1.54
CA PHE A 26 23.46 -30.20 1.12
C PHE A 26 21.96 -30.56 1.03
N GLU A 27 21.62 -31.76 0.54
CA GLU A 27 20.24 -32.27 0.53
C GLU A 27 19.70 -32.50 1.96
N HIS A 28 20.53 -32.96 2.89
CA HIS A 28 20.15 -33.01 4.28
C HIS A 28 19.87 -31.63 4.85
N LEU A 29 20.74 -30.64 4.54
CA LEU A 29 20.56 -29.25 4.97
C LEU A 29 19.26 -28.64 4.41
N ARG A 30 18.92 -28.88 3.14
CA ARG A 30 17.65 -28.47 2.53
C ARG A 30 16.43 -29.03 3.26
N ASN A 31 16.49 -30.33 3.61
CA ASN A 31 15.37 -31.01 4.27
C ASN A 31 15.19 -30.59 5.73
N THR A 32 16.22 -30.05 6.36
CA THR A 32 16.20 -29.66 7.79
C THR A 32 16.03 -28.14 7.97
N ASN A 33 16.31 -27.33 6.94
CA ASN A 33 16.23 -25.88 7.01
C ASN A 33 15.36 -25.29 5.87
N PRO A 34 14.13 -24.85 6.17
CA PRO A 34 13.21 -24.31 5.18
C PRO A 34 13.74 -23.06 4.44
N GLU A 35 14.59 -22.25 5.07
CA GLU A 35 15.17 -21.05 4.45
C GLU A 35 16.15 -21.42 3.34
N VAL A 36 16.93 -22.49 3.53
CA VAL A 36 17.84 -23.00 2.51
C VAL A 36 17.08 -23.61 1.34
N ASP A 37 16.00 -24.34 1.60
CA ASP A 37 15.16 -24.89 0.53
C ASP A 37 14.50 -23.80 -0.31
N GLN A 38 13.96 -22.77 0.34
CA GLN A 38 13.38 -21.61 -0.34
C GLN A 38 14.42 -20.89 -1.21
N LEU A 39 15.63 -20.69 -0.71
CA LEU A 39 16.71 -20.05 -1.44
C LEU A 39 17.10 -20.84 -2.71
N VAL A 40 17.12 -22.17 -2.64
CA VAL A 40 17.38 -23.03 -3.81
C VAL A 40 16.30 -22.87 -4.86
N VAL A 41 15.01 -22.85 -4.47
CA VAL A 41 13.89 -22.71 -5.39
C VAL A 41 13.90 -21.34 -6.07
N GLU A 42 14.09 -20.27 -5.30
CA GLU A 42 14.13 -18.89 -5.81
C GLU A 42 15.30 -18.70 -6.79
N HIS A 43 16.47 -19.21 -6.45
CA HIS A 43 17.66 -19.10 -7.30
C HIS A 43 17.56 -19.94 -8.58
N ALA A 44 16.93 -21.11 -8.53
CA ALA A 44 16.64 -21.93 -9.72
C ALA A 44 15.70 -21.22 -10.68
N LEU A 45 14.63 -20.60 -10.18
CA LEU A 45 13.71 -19.81 -10.98
C LEU A 45 14.38 -18.57 -11.62
N PHE A 46 15.27 -17.91 -10.87
CA PHE A 46 16.05 -16.79 -11.38
C PHE A 46 16.94 -17.22 -12.57
N LEU A 47 17.70 -18.30 -12.43
CA LEU A 47 18.59 -18.82 -13.49
C LEU A 47 17.81 -19.26 -14.74
N ASP A 48 16.63 -19.88 -14.58
CA ASP A 48 15.75 -20.25 -15.70
C ASP A 48 15.30 -19.01 -16.47
N LYS A 49 14.81 -17.97 -15.81
CA LYS A 49 14.40 -16.70 -16.42
C LYS A 49 15.57 -16.00 -17.12
N PHE A 50 16.72 -16.00 -16.51
CA PHE A 50 17.93 -15.41 -17.11
C PHE A 50 18.37 -16.13 -18.38
N THR A 51 18.28 -17.47 -18.38
CA THR A 51 18.60 -18.30 -19.55
C THR A 51 17.61 -18.05 -20.69
N GLN A 52 16.29 -17.98 -20.41
CA GLN A 52 15.27 -17.67 -21.40
C GLN A 52 15.50 -16.28 -22.03
N TYR A 53 15.88 -15.28 -21.23
CA TYR A 53 16.21 -13.95 -21.76
C TYR A 53 17.42 -13.99 -22.69
N GLY A 54 18.47 -14.72 -22.33
CA GLY A 54 19.68 -14.89 -23.15
C GLY A 54 19.40 -15.55 -24.51
N VAL A 55 18.54 -16.59 -24.54
CA VAL A 55 18.12 -17.27 -25.78
C VAL A 55 17.33 -16.34 -26.68
N THR A 56 16.37 -15.60 -26.13
CA THR A 56 15.52 -14.66 -26.87
C THR A 56 16.34 -13.50 -27.46
N SER A 57 17.32 -12.99 -26.72
CA SER A 57 18.20 -11.92 -27.17
C SER A 57 19.12 -12.40 -28.31
N ARG A 58 19.70 -13.60 -28.22
CA ARG A 58 20.54 -14.18 -29.30
C ARG A 58 19.73 -14.38 -30.57
N PHE A 59 18.53 -14.93 -30.49
CA PHE A 59 17.64 -15.11 -31.61
C PHE A 59 17.30 -13.80 -32.32
N LYS A 60 16.99 -12.75 -31.58
CA LYS A 60 16.73 -11.41 -32.12
C LYS A 60 17.94 -10.82 -32.83
N ASN A 61 19.13 -10.98 -32.26
CA ASN A 61 20.37 -10.49 -32.87
C ASN A 61 20.73 -11.27 -34.14
N GLN A 62 20.52 -12.59 -34.19
CA GLN A 62 20.70 -13.40 -35.39
C GLN A 62 19.72 -13.00 -36.53
N LEU A 63 18.45 -12.77 -36.19
CA LEU A 63 17.45 -12.28 -37.16
C LEU A 63 17.86 -10.93 -37.77
N THR A 64 18.35 -10.01 -36.94
CA THR A 64 18.83 -8.69 -37.39
C THR A 64 20.08 -8.82 -38.26
N ALA A 65 21.01 -9.71 -37.93
CA ALA A 65 22.20 -9.98 -38.75
C ALA A 65 21.84 -10.56 -40.13
N ILE A 66 20.95 -11.54 -40.17
CA ILE A 66 20.47 -12.17 -41.44
C ILE A 66 19.72 -11.10 -42.28
N HIS A 67 18.90 -10.28 -41.68
CA HIS A 67 18.20 -9.19 -42.39
C HIS A 67 19.18 -8.18 -43.00
N ASN A 68 20.19 -7.77 -42.29
CA ASN A 68 21.20 -6.84 -42.75
C ASN A 68 22.07 -7.45 -43.88
N GLN A 69 22.39 -8.74 -43.77
CA GLN A 69 23.11 -9.48 -44.83
C GLN A 69 22.26 -9.57 -46.09
N PHE A 70 20.97 -9.91 -46.00
CA PHE A 70 20.04 -9.97 -47.11
C PHE A 70 19.89 -8.60 -47.83
N VAL A 71 19.86 -7.52 -47.08
CA VAL A 71 19.83 -6.14 -47.62
C VAL A 71 21.15 -5.78 -48.34
N GLN A 72 22.31 -6.24 -47.80
CA GLN A 72 23.64 -5.97 -48.43
C GLN A 72 23.91 -6.81 -49.68
N GLU A 73 23.36 -8.03 -49.77
CA GLU A 73 23.51 -8.92 -50.94
C GLU A 73 22.60 -8.57 -52.12
N GLY A 74 22.00 -7.38 -52.12
CA GLY A 74 21.23 -6.89 -53.29
C GLY A 74 19.82 -7.48 -53.41
N GLY A 75 19.24 -7.96 -52.31
CA GLY A 75 17.85 -8.41 -52.25
C GLY A 75 16.82 -7.27 -52.37
N ALA A 76 17.15 -6.22 -53.08
CA ALA A 76 16.18 -5.21 -53.50
C ALA A 76 15.33 -5.82 -54.63
N ALA A 77 14.12 -6.20 -54.28
CA ALA A 77 13.11 -6.67 -55.21
C ALA A 77 12.98 -5.70 -56.38
N GLU A 78 13.20 -6.19 -57.61
CA GLU A 78 12.72 -5.53 -58.83
C GLU A 78 11.29 -5.02 -58.59
N GLN A 79 11.10 -3.73 -58.74
CA GLN A 79 9.78 -3.09 -58.65
C GLN A 79 8.92 -3.59 -59.83
N ARG A 80 8.28 -4.74 -59.68
CA ARG A 80 7.17 -5.13 -60.54
C ARG A 80 6.00 -4.21 -60.22
N PRO A 81 5.39 -3.53 -61.18
CA PRO A 81 4.26 -2.64 -60.95
C PRO A 81 3.15 -3.44 -60.26
N ALA A 82 2.69 -2.90 -59.17
CA ALA A 82 1.86 -3.59 -58.18
C ALA A 82 0.58 -4.19 -58.84
N ILE A 83 0.46 -5.50 -58.78
CA ILE A 83 -0.77 -6.29 -59.03
C ILE A 83 -1.99 -5.70 -58.29
N VAL A 84 -1.77 -4.96 -57.23
CA VAL A 84 -2.77 -4.27 -56.42
C VAL A 84 -3.69 -3.32 -57.22
N VAL A 85 -3.15 -2.59 -58.23
CA VAL A 85 -3.98 -1.61 -59.00
C VAL A 85 -5.00 -2.30 -59.90
N THR A 86 -4.65 -3.47 -60.45
CA THR A 86 -5.54 -4.25 -61.34
C THR A 86 -6.64 -4.96 -60.56
N LEU A 87 -6.32 -5.49 -59.38
CA LEU A 87 -7.28 -6.10 -58.46
C LEU A 87 -8.27 -5.08 -57.89
N TRP A 88 -7.81 -3.87 -57.57
CA TRP A 88 -8.66 -2.79 -57.09
C TRP A 88 -9.75 -2.39 -58.10
N LYS A 89 -9.38 -2.25 -59.38
CA LYS A 89 -10.35 -1.94 -60.45
C LYS A 89 -11.40 -3.05 -60.65
N LYS A 90 -11.04 -4.30 -60.47
CA LYS A 90 -11.92 -5.47 -60.65
C LYS A 90 -12.87 -5.68 -59.45
N TYR A 91 -12.41 -5.45 -58.23
CA TYR A 91 -13.15 -5.81 -57.03
C TYR A 91 -13.65 -4.61 -56.19
N LYS A 92 -13.44 -3.36 -56.65
CA LYS A 92 -13.86 -2.15 -55.90
C LYS A 92 -15.31 -2.16 -55.41
N LYS A 93 -16.25 -2.66 -56.26
CA LYS A 93 -17.66 -2.74 -55.85
C LYS A 93 -17.88 -3.76 -54.74
N THR A 94 -17.23 -4.92 -54.82
CA THR A 94 -17.35 -5.99 -53.81
C THR A 94 -16.69 -5.57 -52.50
N VAL A 95 -15.56 -4.90 -52.54
CA VAL A 95 -14.87 -4.34 -51.36
C VAL A 95 -15.71 -3.24 -50.72
N PHE A 96 -16.35 -2.37 -51.53
CA PHE A 96 -17.22 -1.32 -50.97
C PHE A 96 -18.44 -1.90 -50.25
N VAL A 97 -19.09 -2.95 -50.84
CA VAL A 97 -20.21 -3.63 -50.20
C VAL A 97 -19.77 -4.34 -48.90
N ALA A 98 -18.63 -5.06 -48.94
CA ALA A 98 -18.10 -5.70 -47.75
C ALA A 98 -17.72 -4.71 -46.66
N ALA A 99 -17.09 -3.58 -47.00
CA ALA A 99 -16.73 -2.53 -46.08
C ALA A 99 -17.98 -1.84 -45.45
N SER A 100 -19.05 -1.67 -46.26
CA SER A 100 -20.31 -1.10 -45.75
C SER A 100 -21.00 -2.05 -44.77
N ILE A 101 -21.04 -3.34 -45.06
CA ILE A 101 -21.59 -4.35 -44.14
C ILE A 101 -20.76 -4.41 -42.85
N ALA A 102 -19.42 -4.44 -42.96
CA ALA A 102 -18.53 -4.45 -41.79
C ALA A 102 -18.70 -3.15 -40.95
N GLY A 103 -18.84 -2.00 -41.61
CA GLY A 103 -19.07 -0.73 -40.92
C GLY A 103 -20.41 -0.69 -40.15
N ILE A 104 -21.48 -1.17 -40.78
CA ILE A 104 -22.82 -1.22 -40.14
C ILE A 104 -22.81 -2.24 -39.00
N THR A 105 -22.22 -3.41 -39.15
CA THR A 105 -22.11 -4.40 -38.06
C THR A 105 -21.27 -3.88 -36.91
N ALA A 106 -20.16 -3.20 -37.16
CA ALA A 106 -19.34 -2.60 -36.14
C ALA A 106 -20.10 -1.52 -35.35
N LEU A 107 -20.91 -0.66 -36.04
CA LEU A 107 -21.74 0.34 -35.39
C LEU A 107 -22.85 -0.28 -34.56
N VAL A 108 -23.51 -1.35 -35.07
CA VAL A 108 -24.55 -2.06 -34.33
C VAL A 108 -23.97 -2.74 -33.09
N ILE A 109 -22.85 -3.43 -33.21
CA ILE A 109 -22.17 -4.09 -32.08
C ILE A 109 -21.69 -3.05 -31.07
N SER A 110 -21.08 -1.95 -31.54
CA SER A 110 -20.63 -0.86 -30.65
C SER A 110 -21.78 -0.20 -29.90
N GLY A 111 -22.90 0.03 -30.61
CA GLY A 111 -24.14 0.55 -29.97
C GLY A 111 -24.73 -0.43 -28.96
N LEU A 112 -24.78 -1.72 -29.27
CA LEU A 112 -25.27 -2.75 -28.37
C LEU A 112 -24.35 -2.90 -27.14
N VAL A 113 -23.03 -2.89 -27.32
CA VAL A 113 -22.06 -2.92 -26.23
C VAL A 113 -22.20 -1.68 -25.35
N SER A 114 -22.40 -0.49 -25.95
CA SER A 114 -22.61 0.76 -25.19
C SER A 114 -23.89 0.74 -24.39
N LEU A 115 -24.95 0.12 -24.89
CA LEU A 115 -26.24 0.00 -24.19
C LEU A 115 -26.25 -1.07 -23.10
N LEU A 116 -25.51 -2.19 -23.33
CA LEU A 116 -25.45 -3.34 -22.42
C LEU A 116 -24.26 -3.27 -21.46
N SER A 117 -23.29 -2.38 -21.68
CA SER A 117 -22.16 -2.21 -20.78
C SER A 117 -22.64 -1.68 -19.44
N PRO A 118 -22.36 -2.37 -18.33
CA PRO A 118 -22.67 -1.86 -17.01
C PRO A 118 -21.95 -0.52 -16.83
N LYS A 119 -22.70 0.53 -16.49
CA LYS A 119 -22.10 1.83 -16.16
C LYS A 119 -21.14 1.63 -15.00
N VAL A 120 -19.85 1.68 -15.26
CA VAL A 120 -18.81 1.59 -14.22
C VAL A 120 -19.05 2.73 -13.26
N LYS A 121 -19.37 2.40 -12.01
CA LYS A 121 -19.59 3.41 -10.97
C LYS A 121 -18.28 4.19 -10.78
N PRO A 122 -18.31 5.52 -10.59
CA PRO A 122 -17.11 6.34 -10.37
C PRO A 122 -16.17 5.78 -9.29
N SER A 123 -16.72 5.11 -8.27
CA SER A 123 -15.96 4.44 -7.20
C SER A 123 -15.06 3.27 -7.66
N GLN A 124 -15.36 2.64 -8.80
CA GLN A 124 -14.51 1.58 -9.35
C GLN A 124 -13.33 2.14 -10.17
N LEU A 125 -13.52 3.28 -10.81
CA LEU A 125 -12.44 4.01 -11.49
C LEU A 125 -11.44 4.58 -10.48
N GLU A 126 -11.91 5.09 -9.36
CA GLU A 126 -11.08 5.57 -8.25
C GLU A 126 -10.24 4.44 -7.61
N TYR A 127 -10.85 3.27 -7.42
CA TYR A 127 -10.14 2.09 -6.94
C TYR A 127 -9.04 1.63 -7.92
N LEU A 128 -9.36 1.56 -9.22
CA LEU A 128 -8.39 1.18 -10.26
C LEU A 128 -7.24 2.19 -10.39
N SER A 129 -7.52 3.48 -10.29
CA SER A 129 -6.48 4.52 -10.31
C SER A 129 -5.56 4.40 -9.09
N GLY A 130 -6.10 4.08 -7.91
CA GLY A 130 -5.34 3.80 -6.70
C GLY A 130 -4.42 2.57 -6.85
N VAL A 131 -4.94 1.49 -7.44
CA VAL A 131 -4.15 0.26 -7.69
C VAL A 131 -3.03 0.50 -8.70
N ILE A 132 -3.29 1.27 -9.77
CA ILE A 132 -2.27 1.63 -10.78
C ILE A 132 -1.21 2.54 -10.17
N ALA A 133 -1.60 3.51 -9.32
CA ALA A 133 -0.67 4.37 -8.59
C ALA A 133 0.21 3.56 -7.63
N ALA A 134 -0.37 2.58 -6.92
CA ALA A 134 0.37 1.68 -6.02
C ALA A 134 1.36 0.77 -6.76
N GLN A 135 1.02 0.30 -7.97
CA GLN A 135 1.95 -0.46 -8.81
C GLN A 135 3.08 0.41 -9.36
N GLY A 136 2.79 1.64 -9.78
CA GLY A 136 3.79 2.63 -10.18
C GLY A 136 4.78 2.96 -9.05
N TYR A 137 4.28 3.08 -7.82
CA TYR A 137 5.10 3.30 -6.64
C TYR A 137 6.03 2.10 -6.33
N LYS A 138 5.54 0.86 -6.46
CA LYS A 138 6.39 -0.33 -6.28
C LYS A 138 7.54 -0.40 -7.30
N LEU A 139 7.29 0.00 -8.54
CA LEU A 139 8.31 0.09 -9.59
C LEU A 139 9.35 1.18 -9.28
N ASN A 140 8.92 2.38 -8.87
CA ASN A 140 9.82 3.46 -8.48
C ASN A 140 10.63 3.12 -7.21
N LYS A 141 10.05 2.35 -6.27
CA LYS A 141 10.78 1.88 -5.07
C LYS A 141 11.88 0.88 -5.40
N LEU A 142 11.69 0.03 -6.42
CA LEU A 142 12.73 -0.87 -6.91
C LEU A 142 13.87 -0.09 -7.59
N ASP A 143 13.54 0.93 -8.37
CA ASP A 143 14.52 1.77 -9.07
C ASP A 143 15.34 2.62 -8.06
N ASN A 144 14.67 3.19 -7.05
CA ASN A 144 15.34 3.93 -5.98
C ASN A 144 16.20 3.04 -5.07
N LYS A 145 15.84 1.77 -4.82
CA LYS A 145 16.69 0.82 -4.09
C LYS A 145 17.97 0.45 -4.84
N VAL A 146 17.93 0.41 -6.15
CA VAL A 146 19.11 0.16 -7.00
C VAL A 146 20.06 1.36 -6.98
N ASN A 147 19.50 2.59 -6.90
CA ASN A 147 20.29 3.83 -6.92
C ASN A 147 20.74 4.31 -5.52
N SER A 148 20.22 3.72 -4.42
CA SER A 148 20.50 4.16 -3.04
C SER A 148 21.61 3.37 -2.35
N ALA A 149 22.47 2.66 -3.07
CA ALA A 149 23.58 1.88 -2.50
C ALA A 149 24.68 2.75 -1.84
N GLU A 150 24.62 4.08 -1.94
CA GLU A 150 25.64 4.98 -1.37
C GLU A 150 25.26 5.61 -0.01
N ASN A 151 23.98 5.59 0.41
CA ASN A 151 23.57 6.05 1.74
C ASN A 151 22.54 5.07 2.32
N PRO A 152 22.86 4.36 3.42
CA PRO A 152 21.87 3.50 4.06
C PRO A 152 20.68 4.36 4.53
N PRO A 153 19.43 3.95 4.19
CA PRO A 153 18.25 4.67 4.69
C PRO A 153 18.27 4.67 6.23
N PRO A 154 17.73 5.72 6.88
CA PRO A 154 17.66 5.79 8.34
C PRO A 154 16.99 4.53 8.89
N SER A 155 17.61 3.90 9.88
CA SER A 155 17.03 2.72 10.53
C SER A 155 15.87 3.16 11.41
N PHE A 156 14.64 2.96 10.95
CA PHE A 156 13.46 3.19 11.76
C PHE A 156 13.33 2.06 12.79
N SER A 157 13.48 2.41 14.06
CA SER A 157 13.53 1.45 15.18
C SER A 157 12.23 1.35 15.97
N ARG A 158 11.30 2.28 15.76
CA ARG A 158 10.03 2.36 16.47
C ARG A 158 8.88 2.47 15.50
N GLY A 159 7.78 1.83 15.81
CA GLY A 159 6.62 1.83 14.97
C GLY A 159 5.31 1.75 15.74
N GLY A 160 4.28 2.24 15.10
CA GLY A 160 2.91 2.18 15.57
C GLY A 160 1.94 2.31 14.42
N THR A 161 0.72 2.63 14.73
CA THR A 161 -0.34 2.89 13.76
C THR A 161 -0.74 4.37 13.83
N GLY A 162 -1.20 4.92 12.73
CA GLY A 162 -1.85 6.23 12.66
C GLY A 162 -3.04 6.18 11.71
N PHE A 163 -3.93 7.15 11.80
CA PHE A 163 -5.08 7.27 10.93
C PHE A 163 -5.35 8.71 10.53
N LEU A 164 -5.89 8.91 9.35
CA LEU A 164 -6.22 10.23 8.83
C LEU A 164 -7.33 10.89 9.64
N ILE A 165 -7.23 12.18 9.86
CA ILE A 165 -8.31 13.01 10.40
C ILE A 165 -8.89 13.98 9.37
N ASP A 166 -8.21 14.09 8.23
CA ASP A 166 -8.73 14.75 7.03
C ASP A 166 -8.15 14.11 5.76
N GLY A 167 -8.73 14.44 4.61
CA GLY A 167 -8.24 13.94 3.32
C GLY A 167 -6.94 14.56 2.85
N LYS A 168 -6.49 15.65 3.44
CA LYS A 168 -5.28 16.38 3.00
C LYS A 168 -3.99 15.82 3.57
N GLY A 169 -4.05 14.75 4.38
CA GLY A 169 -2.89 14.06 4.92
C GLY A 169 -2.51 14.44 6.35
N TYR A 170 -3.46 14.97 7.13
CA TYR A 170 -3.28 15.07 8.58
C TYR A 170 -3.65 13.74 9.24
N LEU A 171 -2.74 13.23 10.08
CA LEU A 171 -2.89 11.97 10.80
C LEU A 171 -2.77 12.18 12.30
N ILE A 172 -3.50 11.37 13.06
CA ILE A 172 -3.32 11.19 14.49
C ILE A 172 -2.63 9.85 14.75
N THR A 173 -1.74 9.85 15.73
CA THR A 173 -1.07 8.66 16.27
C THR A 173 -0.70 8.87 17.74
N ALA A 174 -0.10 7.86 18.38
CA ALA A 174 0.32 7.96 19.78
C ALA A 174 1.63 8.77 19.94
N ALA A 175 1.65 9.68 20.91
CA ALA A 175 2.79 10.56 21.15
C ALA A 175 4.05 9.83 21.63
N HIS A 176 3.90 8.72 22.37
CA HIS A 176 5.04 7.98 22.92
C HIS A 176 5.90 7.28 21.85
N ILE A 177 5.42 7.17 20.61
CA ILE A 177 6.20 6.67 19.46
C ILE A 177 7.39 7.62 19.19
N PHE A 178 7.25 8.93 19.46
CA PHE A 178 8.20 9.97 19.13
C PHE A 178 9.10 10.37 20.31
N LYS A 179 9.88 9.44 20.85
CA LYS A 179 10.93 9.75 21.82
C LYS A 179 12.20 10.16 21.09
N ASN A 180 12.40 11.46 20.87
CA ASN A 180 13.55 12.04 20.13
C ASN A 180 13.59 11.71 18.63
N ALA A 181 12.46 11.44 18.02
CA ALA A 181 12.38 11.21 16.56
C ALA A 181 12.70 12.50 15.80
N THR A 182 13.56 12.39 14.81
CA THR A 182 13.90 13.48 13.87
C THR A 182 13.27 13.28 12.50
N GLN A 183 12.95 12.03 12.15
CA GLN A 183 12.33 11.67 10.88
C GLN A 183 11.13 10.74 11.14
N VAL A 184 10.09 10.95 10.37
CA VAL A 184 8.86 10.15 10.42
C VAL A 184 8.48 9.74 9.01
N GLU A 185 8.21 8.47 8.85
CA GLU A 185 7.60 7.91 7.63
C GLU A 185 6.27 7.27 7.98
N VAL A 186 5.32 7.38 7.07
CA VAL A 186 4.03 6.72 7.18
C VAL A 186 3.77 5.88 5.94
N GLN A 187 3.24 4.67 6.13
CA GLN A 187 3.05 3.71 5.05
C GLN A 187 1.67 3.07 5.14
N ASN A 188 0.97 2.96 4.02
CA ASN A 188 -0.27 2.19 3.89
C ASN A 188 -0.25 1.31 2.64
N THR A 189 -1.40 0.80 2.22
CA THR A 189 -1.58 0.00 1.00
C THR A 189 -1.22 0.75 -0.28
N LEU A 190 -1.33 2.07 -0.30
CA LEU A 190 -1.13 2.93 -1.46
C LEU A 190 0.32 3.40 -1.61
N GLY A 191 1.08 3.51 -0.52
CA GLY A 191 2.45 4.00 -0.59
C GLY A 191 3.12 4.22 0.76
N GLU A 192 4.35 4.72 0.69
CA GLU A 192 5.16 5.17 1.81
C GLU A 192 5.48 6.64 1.60
N TYR A 193 5.31 7.45 2.63
CA TYR A 193 5.34 8.91 2.55
C TYR A 193 6.13 9.50 3.70
N HIS A 194 6.86 10.57 3.41
CA HIS A 194 7.45 11.40 4.46
C HIS A 194 6.37 12.20 5.17
N ALA A 195 6.46 12.27 6.50
CA ALA A 195 5.56 13.04 7.32
C ALA A 195 6.32 13.93 8.30
N ARG A 196 5.77 15.09 8.57
CA ARG A 196 6.27 16.03 9.57
C ARG A 196 5.42 15.97 10.83
N ILE A 197 6.07 16.01 11.99
CA ILE A 197 5.39 16.17 13.27
C ILE A 197 4.94 17.63 13.40
N ILE A 198 3.64 17.85 13.51
CA ILE A 198 3.06 19.19 13.73
C ILE A 198 3.06 19.50 15.22
N GLN A 199 2.60 18.53 16.02
CA GLN A 199 2.46 18.68 17.47
C GLN A 199 2.51 17.34 18.18
N VAL A 200 3.05 17.34 19.39
CA VAL A 200 3.07 16.19 20.29
C VAL A 200 2.51 16.60 21.63
N ASP A 201 1.36 16.07 22.01
CA ASP A 201 0.80 16.17 23.34
C ASP A 201 1.08 14.89 24.12
N ARG A 202 2.08 14.96 25.00
CA ARG A 202 2.50 13.80 25.82
C ARG A 202 1.53 13.48 26.96
N GLN A 203 0.74 14.46 27.38
CA GLN A 203 -0.23 14.26 28.45
C GLN A 203 -1.46 13.52 27.96
N ALA A 204 -1.93 13.86 26.76
CA ALA A 204 -3.02 13.17 26.09
C ALA A 204 -2.56 11.92 25.31
N ASP A 205 -1.26 11.66 25.22
CA ASP A 205 -0.63 10.65 24.36
C ASP A 205 -1.08 10.76 22.89
N LEU A 206 -1.18 11.99 22.37
CA LEU A 206 -1.59 12.28 21.01
C LEU A 206 -0.48 13.01 20.24
N ALA A 207 -0.25 12.62 19.00
CA ALA A 207 0.59 13.36 18.07
C ALA A 207 -0.14 13.61 16.76
N LEU A 208 -0.04 14.84 16.26
CA LEU A 208 -0.52 15.25 14.94
C LEU A 208 0.64 15.26 13.97
N LEU A 209 0.47 14.53 12.87
CA LEU A 209 1.41 14.48 11.76
C LEU A 209 0.78 15.08 10.50
N LYS A 210 1.64 15.55 9.59
CA LYS A 210 1.26 15.99 8.26
C LYS A 210 2.11 15.29 7.21
N ILE A 211 1.48 14.61 6.26
CA ILE A 211 2.17 14.08 5.07
C ILE A 211 2.59 15.27 4.20
N GLU A 212 3.89 15.35 3.89
CA GLU A 212 4.50 16.39 3.06
C GLU A 212 5.14 15.82 1.78
N ASP A 213 4.70 14.65 1.38
CA ASP A 213 5.21 13.97 0.20
C ASP A 213 4.39 14.36 -1.04
N THR A 214 5.09 14.69 -2.14
CA THR A 214 4.45 15.09 -3.42
C THR A 214 3.73 13.93 -4.10
N THR A 215 4.03 12.69 -3.74
CA THR A 215 3.36 11.49 -4.26
C THR A 215 2.07 11.17 -3.52
N TYR A 216 1.79 11.85 -2.40
CA TYR A 216 0.55 11.68 -1.67
C TYR A 216 -0.63 12.31 -2.41
N HIS A 217 -1.63 11.49 -2.70
CA HIS A 217 -2.86 11.95 -3.33
C HIS A 217 -3.92 12.18 -2.27
N ALA A 218 -4.36 13.43 -2.12
CA ALA A 218 -5.36 13.81 -1.15
C ALA A 218 -6.70 13.14 -1.44
N PHE A 219 -7.36 12.64 -0.40
CA PHE A 219 -8.72 12.11 -0.48
C PHE A 219 -9.75 13.25 -0.41
N THR A 220 -10.82 13.12 -1.16
CA THR A 220 -11.92 14.09 -1.14
C THR A 220 -12.68 14.08 0.20
N SER A 221 -12.83 12.89 0.81
CA SER A 221 -13.49 12.69 2.10
C SER A 221 -12.99 11.42 2.76
N LEU A 222 -13.13 11.33 4.10
CA LEU A 222 -12.88 10.10 4.84
C LEU A 222 -14.17 9.28 4.91
N PRO A 223 -14.09 7.93 4.89
CA PRO A 223 -15.26 7.06 4.96
C PRO A 223 -15.86 6.99 6.37
N TYR A 224 -15.12 7.38 7.40
CA TYR A 224 -15.50 7.36 8.80
C TYR A 224 -15.64 8.76 9.38
N GLY A 225 -16.40 8.86 10.46
CA GLY A 225 -16.45 10.05 11.32
C GLY A 225 -15.63 9.86 12.58
N ILE A 226 -15.33 10.95 13.28
CA ILE A 226 -14.76 10.93 14.62
C ILE A 226 -15.87 11.35 15.60
N SER A 227 -16.24 10.45 16.50
CA SER A 227 -17.32 10.66 17.45
C SER A 227 -16.92 11.68 18.52
N LYS A 228 -17.79 12.63 18.82
CA LYS A 228 -17.60 13.56 19.94
C LYS A 228 -18.03 12.96 21.28
N SER A 229 -19.00 12.06 21.26
CA SER A 229 -19.53 11.40 22.46
C SER A 229 -18.64 10.25 22.95
N GLY A 230 -17.86 9.64 22.03
CA GLY A 230 -17.06 8.45 22.35
C GLY A 230 -17.90 7.18 22.35
N ALA A 231 -17.44 6.13 23.05
CA ALA A 231 -18.12 4.86 23.22
C ALA A 231 -18.80 4.77 24.58
N GLU A 232 -19.83 3.91 24.67
CA GLU A 232 -20.54 3.59 25.93
C GLU A 232 -20.06 2.23 26.50
N LEU A 233 -20.26 2.04 27.81
CA LEU A 233 -19.90 0.79 28.49
C LEU A 233 -20.66 -0.40 27.88
N GLY A 234 -19.92 -1.43 27.47
CA GLY A 234 -20.47 -2.61 26.81
C GLY A 234 -20.67 -2.48 25.28
N GLU A 235 -20.42 -1.29 24.73
CA GLU A 235 -20.50 -1.07 23.29
C GLU A 235 -19.46 -1.90 22.52
N ASP A 236 -19.91 -2.63 21.51
CA ASP A 236 -19.04 -3.36 20.58
C ASP A 236 -18.16 -2.40 19.80
N VAL A 237 -16.86 -2.67 19.81
CA VAL A 237 -15.88 -1.89 19.06
C VAL A 237 -14.93 -2.80 18.28
N PHE A 238 -14.28 -2.23 17.29
CA PHE A 238 -13.22 -2.90 16.54
C PHE A 238 -12.05 -1.97 16.28
N THR A 239 -10.91 -2.57 15.99
CA THR A 239 -9.67 -1.88 15.65
C THR A 239 -9.15 -2.37 14.31
N LEU A 240 -8.51 -1.47 13.57
CA LEU A 240 -7.71 -1.78 12.39
C LEU A 240 -6.36 -1.09 12.54
N GLY A 241 -5.28 -1.84 12.52
CA GLY A 241 -3.95 -1.27 12.73
C GLY A 241 -2.83 -2.18 12.26
N TYR A 242 -1.61 -1.76 12.48
CA TYR A 242 -0.40 -2.41 12.01
C TYR A 242 0.54 -2.81 13.16
N PRO A 243 0.19 -3.83 13.98
CA PRO A 243 1.15 -4.43 14.93
C PRO A 243 2.27 -5.21 14.20
N ARG A 244 2.11 -5.43 12.91
CA ARG A 244 3.03 -6.07 11.98
C ARG A 244 2.84 -5.46 10.58
N PRO A 245 3.68 -5.81 9.56
CA PRO A 245 3.60 -5.19 8.23
C PRO A 245 2.25 -5.34 7.50
N GLU A 246 1.39 -6.27 7.90
CA GLU A 246 0.02 -6.41 7.40
C GLU A 246 -1.00 -5.78 8.35
N ILE A 247 -2.13 -5.32 7.81
CA ILE A 247 -3.21 -4.77 8.62
C ILE A 247 -3.89 -5.87 9.44
N VAL A 248 -4.16 -5.59 10.71
CA VAL A 248 -4.77 -6.53 11.65
C VAL A 248 -6.09 -5.97 12.15
N TYR A 249 -7.11 -6.80 12.07
CA TYR A 249 -8.43 -6.53 12.63
C TYR A 249 -8.53 -7.11 14.04
N GLY A 250 -8.99 -6.31 14.98
CA GLY A 250 -9.38 -6.72 16.33
C GLY A 250 -10.85 -6.41 16.60
N LYS A 251 -11.55 -7.28 17.33
CA LYS A 251 -12.90 -7.02 17.81
C LYS A 251 -12.97 -7.20 19.33
N GLY A 252 -13.76 -6.37 19.98
CA GLY A 252 -14.05 -6.45 21.42
C GLY A 252 -15.13 -5.47 21.82
N TYR A 253 -15.07 -5.00 23.06
CA TYR A 253 -16.02 -4.03 23.59
C TYR A 253 -15.36 -3.10 24.60
N MET A 254 -16.02 -1.99 24.90
CA MET A 254 -15.62 -1.08 25.96
C MET A 254 -15.95 -1.70 27.32
N SER A 255 -14.93 -1.99 28.10
CA SER A 255 -15.05 -2.71 29.38
C SER A 255 -15.05 -1.84 30.62
N ALA A 256 -14.55 -0.60 30.53
CA ALA A 256 -14.65 0.38 31.61
C ALA A 256 -14.62 1.81 31.07
N ASN A 257 -15.34 2.72 31.77
CA ASN A 257 -15.42 4.14 31.38
C ASN A 257 -14.16 4.94 31.74
N THR A 258 -13.22 4.38 32.47
CA THR A 258 -11.97 5.06 32.85
C THR A 258 -10.78 4.20 32.50
N GLY A 259 -9.65 4.83 32.28
CA GLY A 259 -8.37 4.19 32.14
C GLY A 259 -7.81 3.72 33.49
N PHE A 260 -6.53 3.42 33.53
CA PHE A 260 -5.84 2.94 34.72
C PHE A 260 -5.93 3.97 35.86
N GLN A 261 -6.16 3.47 37.09
CA GLN A 261 -6.30 4.30 38.29
C GLN A 261 -7.36 5.43 38.19
N GLY A 262 -8.41 5.23 37.41
CA GLY A 262 -9.50 6.17 37.24
C GLY A 262 -9.24 7.33 36.28
N ASP A 263 -8.24 7.22 35.44
CA ASP A 263 -7.94 8.20 34.38
C ASP A 263 -9.15 8.41 33.47
N THR A 264 -9.71 9.61 33.44
CA THR A 264 -10.91 9.96 32.67
C THR A 264 -10.60 10.33 31.20
N THR A 265 -9.32 10.50 30.85
CA THR A 265 -8.87 10.77 29.46
C THR A 265 -8.87 9.52 28.63
N ASN A 266 -8.78 8.37 29.27
CA ASN A 266 -8.77 7.05 28.65
C ASN A 266 -10.01 6.23 29.04
N PHE A 267 -10.22 5.14 28.31
CA PHE A 267 -11.19 4.09 28.64
C PHE A 267 -10.56 2.71 28.39
N GLN A 268 -11.09 1.69 29.05
CA GLN A 268 -10.57 0.33 28.94
C GLN A 268 -11.32 -0.47 27.86
N LEU A 269 -10.57 -1.28 27.14
CA LEU A 269 -11.05 -2.19 26.10
C LEU A 269 -10.75 -3.65 26.42
N THR A 270 -11.63 -4.53 25.98
CA THR A 270 -11.37 -5.97 25.91
C THR A 270 -11.04 -6.33 24.46
N ILE A 271 -9.86 -5.98 24.04
CA ILE A 271 -9.29 -6.28 22.70
C ILE A 271 -7.86 -6.77 22.91
N ALA A 272 -7.43 -7.77 22.14
CA ALA A 272 -6.01 -8.14 22.13
C ALA A 272 -5.18 -7.01 21.52
N ALA A 273 -4.19 -6.52 22.23
CA ALA A 273 -3.23 -5.53 21.71
C ALA A 273 -1.80 -6.05 21.88
N ASN A 274 -1.01 -5.78 20.84
CA ASN A 274 0.40 -6.11 20.76
C ASN A 274 1.23 -4.81 20.56
N PRO A 275 2.54 -4.83 20.78
CA PRO A 275 3.41 -3.74 20.34
C PRO A 275 3.13 -3.40 18.88
N GLY A 276 3.02 -2.10 18.55
CA GLY A 276 2.60 -1.61 17.23
C GLY A 276 1.11 -1.27 17.08
N ASN A 277 0.25 -1.70 18.02
CA ASN A 277 -1.15 -1.23 18.07
C ASN A 277 -1.31 0.20 18.61
N SER A 278 -0.27 0.80 19.19
CA SER A 278 -0.29 2.20 19.60
C SER A 278 -0.66 3.12 18.44
N GLY A 279 -1.65 3.99 18.64
CA GLY A 279 -2.14 4.87 17.58
C GLY A 279 -3.26 4.28 16.71
N THR A 280 -3.63 3.02 16.89
CA THR A 280 -4.71 2.37 16.15
C THR A 280 -6.07 3.00 16.49
N PRO A 281 -6.91 3.38 15.49
CA PRO A 281 -8.26 3.85 15.73
C PRO A 281 -9.13 2.74 16.31
N VAL A 282 -9.94 3.10 17.30
CA VAL A 282 -11.02 2.29 17.85
C VAL A 282 -12.31 2.79 17.25
N LEU A 283 -13.02 1.91 16.53
CA LEU A 283 -14.25 2.26 15.84
C LEU A 283 -15.45 1.51 16.44
N ASN A 284 -16.59 2.17 16.48
CA ASN A 284 -17.87 1.56 16.82
C ASN A 284 -18.51 0.85 15.59
N ASN A 285 -19.69 0.24 15.80
CA ASN A 285 -20.39 -0.45 14.73
C ASN A 285 -20.86 0.46 13.60
N ASP A 286 -21.05 1.73 13.88
CA ASP A 286 -21.43 2.74 12.88
C ASP A 286 -20.23 3.22 12.04
N GLY A 287 -19.02 2.74 12.35
CA GLY A 287 -17.79 3.14 11.67
C GLY A 287 -17.34 4.55 12.08
N GLU A 288 -17.60 4.96 13.32
CA GLU A 288 -17.09 6.19 13.91
C GLU A 288 -15.92 5.88 14.80
N VAL A 289 -14.86 6.67 14.74
CA VAL A 289 -13.73 6.59 15.65
C VAL A 289 -14.15 7.12 17.01
N VAL A 290 -14.18 6.25 18.01
CA VAL A 290 -14.55 6.55 19.39
C VAL A 290 -13.33 6.72 20.30
N GLY A 291 -12.15 6.37 19.82
CA GLY A 291 -10.88 6.52 20.52
C GLY A 291 -9.70 6.03 19.71
N MET A 292 -8.53 6.04 20.33
CA MET A 292 -7.25 5.60 19.77
C MET A 292 -6.52 4.73 20.79
N VAL A 293 -6.06 3.55 20.41
CA VAL A 293 -5.31 2.64 21.28
C VAL A 293 -4.02 3.33 21.76
N SER A 294 -3.82 3.34 23.09
CA SER A 294 -2.60 3.78 23.75
C SER A 294 -2.05 2.63 24.58
N SER A 295 -0.80 2.23 24.34
CA SER A 295 -0.15 1.14 25.08
C SER A 295 0.79 1.63 26.18
N THR A 296 0.62 2.87 26.63
CA THR A 296 1.56 3.52 27.56
C THR A 296 1.59 2.92 28.97
N GLN A 297 0.65 2.04 29.32
CA GLN A 297 0.55 1.53 30.69
C GLN A 297 1.12 0.12 30.82
N GLN A 298 2.44 0.03 30.96
CA GLN A 298 3.18 -1.23 31.08
C GLN A 298 2.84 -2.07 32.34
N ASN A 299 2.17 -1.49 33.33
CA ASN A 299 1.88 -2.16 34.62
C ASN A 299 0.52 -2.88 34.63
N ALA A 300 -0.28 -2.81 33.59
CA ALA A 300 -1.60 -3.41 33.51
C ALA A 300 -1.60 -4.61 32.57
N GLN A 301 -1.06 -5.75 33.00
CA GLN A 301 -1.00 -6.96 32.18
C GLN A 301 -2.41 -7.39 31.72
N GLY A 302 -2.56 -7.50 30.38
CA GLY A 302 -3.81 -7.94 29.75
C GLY A 302 -4.90 -6.87 29.61
N MET A 303 -4.65 -5.64 30.03
CA MET A 303 -5.58 -4.51 29.87
C MET A 303 -5.14 -3.59 28.72
N VAL A 304 -6.07 -3.26 27.85
CA VAL A 304 -5.85 -2.32 26.75
C VAL A 304 -6.61 -1.03 27.04
N PHE A 305 -5.94 0.09 26.89
CA PHE A 305 -6.53 1.39 27.09
C PHE A 305 -6.55 2.17 25.78
N ALA A 306 -7.56 3.00 25.61
CA ALA A 306 -7.68 3.89 24.46
C ALA A 306 -7.93 5.33 24.93
N VAL A 307 -7.23 6.26 24.32
CA VAL A 307 -7.49 7.70 24.44
C VAL A 307 -8.86 7.99 23.84
N ARG A 308 -9.69 8.75 24.53
CA ARG A 308 -11.02 9.11 24.05
C ARG A 308 -10.95 10.02 22.83
N SER A 309 -11.82 9.82 21.87
CA SER A 309 -11.93 10.67 20.66
C SER A 309 -12.14 12.15 20.96
N ARG A 310 -12.84 12.50 22.06
CA ARG A 310 -13.00 13.90 22.49
C ARG A 310 -11.66 14.61 22.72
N ASN A 311 -10.62 13.90 23.15
CA ASN A 311 -9.29 14.48 23.38
C ASN A 311 -8.64 14.90 22.06
N ILE A 312 -8.95 14.21 20.94
CA ILE A 312 -8.51 14.61 19.59
C ILE A 312 -9.05 16.02 19.27
N PHE A 313 -10.33 16.28 19.55
CA PHE A 313 -10.92 17.60 19.34
C PHE A 313 -10.27 18.65 20.25
N GLN A 314 -10.05 18.33 21.53
CA GLN A 314 -9.43 19.25 22.50
C GLN A 314 -8.00 19.64 22.09
N VAL A 315 -7.19 18.67 21.68
CA VAL A 315 -5.82 18.93 21.21
C VAL A 315 -5.84 19.80 19.95
N LEU A 316 -6.73 19.53 19.00
CA LEU A 316 -6.84 20.33 17.78
C LEU A 316 -7.39 21.74 18.05
N ASP A 317 -8.32 21.90 18.99
CA ASP A 317 -8.82 23.22 19.36
C ASP A 317 -7.74 24.03 20.09
N ALA A 318 -6.92 23.40 20.95
CA ALA A 318 -5.75 24.04 21.57
C ALA A 318 -4.71 24.48 20.51
N MET A 319 -4.43 23.64 19.51
CA MET A 319 -3.53 23.98 18.40
C MET A 319 -4.05 25.15 17.56
N ARG A 320 -5.35 25.21 17.32
CA ARG A 320 -5.98 26.33 16.61
C ARG A 320 -5.93 27.64 17.38
N ALA A 321 -5.90 27.56 18.70
CA ALA A 321 -5.75 28.74 19.56
C ALA A 321 -4.29 29.25 19.62
N ASP A 322 -3.32 28.40 19.28
CA ASP A 322 -1.90 28.75 19.31
C ASP A 322 -1.50 29.45 18.02
N SER A 323 -1.29 30.78 18.11
CA SER A 323 -0.89 31.61 16.97
C SER A 323 0.49 31.27 16.39
N SER A 324 1.37 30.63 17.17
CA SER A 324 2.71 30.22 16.70
C SER A 324 2.63 29.04 15.73
N LEU A 325 1.70 28.12 15.95
CA LEU A 325 1.44 26.99 15.06
C LEU A 325 0.74 27.41 13.76
N GLN A 326 -0.15 28.41 13.82
CA GLN A 326 -0.84 28.96 12.65
C GLN A 326 0.11 29.65 11.66
N THR A 327 1.20 30.25 12.15
CA THR A 327 2.23 30.84 11.30
C THR A 327 3.07 29.79 10.57
N THR A 328 3.20 28.59 11.14
CA THR A 328 3.98 27.48 10.58
C THR A 328 3.16 26.67 9.58
N ASP A 329 1.85 26.51 9.83
CA ASP A 329 0.93 25.79 8.93
C ASP A 329 -0.45 26.49 8.89
N SER A 330 -0.64 27.36 7.91
CA SER A 330 -1.89 28.11 7.72
C SER A 330 -3.11 27.22 7.43
N THR A 331 -2.90 25.96 7.05
CA THR A 331 -3.99 25.03 6.75
C THR A 331 -4.62 24.42 8.01
N LEU A 332 -3.95 24.50 9.18
CA LEU A 332 -4.49 24.03 10.47
C LEU A 332 -5.77 24.75 10.87
N SER A 333 -5.88 26.05 10.57
CA SER A 333 -7.09 26.83 10.85
C SER A 333 -8.32 26.34 10.11
N HIS A 334 -8.12 25.72 8.95
CA HIS A 334 -9.16 25.19 8.07
C HIS A 334 -9.37 23.67 8.18
N LEU A 335 -8.66 23.00 9.08
CA LEU A 335 -8.78 21.57 9.30
C LEU A 335 -10.17 21.24 9.86
N LYS A 336 -10.96 20.48 9.10
CA LYS A 336 -12.29 20.04 9.51
C LYS A 336 -12.26 18.54 9.79
N ILE A 337 -12.52 18.17 11.05
CA ILE A 337 -12.66 16.77 11.44
C ILE A 337 -14.01 16.26 10.96
N PRO A 338 -14.08 15.16 10.21
CA PRO A 338 -15.33 14.54 9.82
C PRO A 338 -16.03 13.96 11.05
N THR A 339 -17.30 14.24 11.22
CA THR A 339 -18.11 13.69 12.33
C THR A 339 -19.15 12.67 11.84
N ASN A 340 -19.34 12.56 10.53
CA ASN A 340 -20.29 11.65 9.93
C ASN A 340 -19.60 10.45 9.31
N SER A 341 -20.10 9.25 9.57
CA SER A 341 -19.62 8.01 8.96
C SER A 341 -20.45 7.67 7.71
N PHE A 342 -19.77 7.45 6.58
CA PHE A 342 -20.39 6.98 5.32
C PHE A 342 -20.44 5.46 5.21
N ILE A 343 -19.92 4.74 6.20
CA ILE A 343 -19.89 3.27 6.26
C ILE A 343 -20.86 2.70 7.29
N LYS A 344 -21.67 3.55 7.90
CA LYS A 344 -22.75 3.17 8.83
C LYS A 344 -23.70 2.16 8.18
N GLY A 345 -24.03 1.09 8.89
CA GLY A 345 -24.94 0.03 8.43
C GLY A 345 -24.35 -0.91 7.37
N MET A 346 -23.09 -0.74 6.96
CA MET A 346 -22.44 -1.66 6.04
C MET A 346 -21.96 -2.92 6.78
N GLU A 347 -21.87 -4.04 6.03
CA GLU A 347 -21.26 -5.27 6.54
C GLU A 347 -19.78 -5.01 6.92
N ARG A 348 -19.31 -5.64 8.03
CA ARG A 348 -17.96 -5.45 8.56
C ARG A 348 -16.84 -5.62 7.53
N LYS A 349 -16.93 -6.62 6.67
CA LYS A 349 -15.94 -6.83 5.61
C LYS A 349 -15.85 -5.66 4.64
N THR A 350 -16.99 -5.05 4.33
CA THR A 350 -17.07 -3.86 3.46
C THR A 350 -16.54 -2.63 4.19
N GLN A 351 -16.83 -2.47 5.47
CA GLN A 351 -16.27 -1.39 6.29
C GLN A 351 -14.73 -1.48 6.29
N ILE A 352 -14.16 -2.66 6.56
CA ILE A 352 -12.71 -2.88 6.59
C ILE A 352 -12.05 -2.46 5.27
N LYS A 353 -12.58 -2.95 4.13
CA LYS A 353 -12.05 -2.60 2.80
C LYS A 353 -12.07 -1.10 2.49
N ARG A 354 -13.02 -0.37 3.08
CA ARG A 354 -13.12 1.08 2.90
C ARG A 354 -12.23 1.87 3.86
N LEU A 355 -11.76 1.24 4.92
CA LEU A 355 -10.96 1.88 5.96
C LEU A 355 -9.45 1.71 5.75
N GLU A 356 -9.02 0.59 5.15
CA GLU A 356 -7.61 0.19 5.12
C GLU A 356 -6.68 1.22 4.48
N ASP A 357 -7.13 1.97 3.47
CA ASP A 357 -6.32 3.00 2.80
C ASP A 357 -6.11 4.26 3.65
N TYR A 358 -6.85 4.43 4.73
CA TYR A 358 -6.81 5.61 5.62
C TYR A 358 -6.05 5.36 6.92
N ILE A 359 -5.50 4.16 7.08
CA ILE A 359 -4.75 3.73 8.25
C ILE A 359 -3.32 3.44 7.82
N PHE A 360 -2.34 3.88 8.61
CA PHE A 360 -0.94 3.89 8.25
C PHE A 360 -0.09 3.20 9.31
N ILE A 361 0.96 2.52 8.88
CA ILE A 361 2.12 2.25 9.71
C ILE A 361 2.81 3.58 9.94
N VAL A 362 3.13 3.91 11.18
CA VAL A 362 3.95 5.08 11.55
C VAL A 362 5.31 4.58 11.98
N LYS A 363 6.37 5.06 11.35
CA LYS A 363 7.76 4.71 11.63
C LYS A 363 8.51 5.94 12.10
N SER A 364 9.31 5.81 13.16
CA SER A 364 10.19 6.87 13.65
C SER A 364 11.60 6.34 13.90
N ASN A 365 12.62 7.18 13.65
CA ASN A 365 14.02 6.87 13.93
C ASN A 365 14.42 7.14 15.38
#